data_29c87506a6936bee95a6ea6265d60733
#
_entry.id   29c87506a6936bee95a6ea6265d60733
#
_cell.length_a   1.000
_cell.length_b   1.000
_cell.length_c   1.000
_cell.angle_alpha   90.00
_cell.angle_beta   90.00
_cell.angle_gamma   90.00
#
_symmetry.space_group_name_H-M   'P 1'
#
loop_
_entity.id
_entity.type
_entity.pdbx_description
1 polymer ?
#
loop_
_entity_poly.entity_id
_entity_poly.type
_entity_poly.pdbx_seq_one_letter_code
_entity_poly.pdbx_strand_id
1 'polypeptide(L)'
;MLRIGLSGGIGAGKSTVSSTFNDLGGIVVDGDVISREVVEPGTEGLAKLVDTFGQQILSDDGSLNRPALAAIAFSDDEKRQTLNGIVHPLVAERRSELIASAVEAQKSPVIVEDIPLLVESGMAPMFPLVVIVNADEDLRVKRLIEHRGFSEQDARARIAAQATEEQRRAVADVWLDNSGSTGELVEQARALWNQRILPFAHNLNSGEPARSRPVLVPYDTSWPDQARRIAARLNTACGHRAVRIDHIGSTAVPGMDAKDVIDVQVTVASLDAADELAEALTSAGYVRMPVTADESKPDARSTVADFDHTNSESLWHKRLHCSADPGRPTNVHVRVDGWPNQQFALLFVDWLAANPDAREHYLAVKREAERAGAPDDHIADYVAAKEPWFSDAYRHAWDWGDATGWRPTG
;
A
#
# COMPACT_ATOMS: atom_id res chain seq x y z
N MET A 1 -13.16 7.50 -5.53
CA MET A 1 -12.54 8.27 -4.41
C MET A 1 -11.13 7.74 -4.15
N LEU A 2 -10.12 8.61 -4.04
CA LEU A 2 -8.76 8.23 -3.64
C LEU A 2 -8.49 8.72 -2.21
N ARG A 3 -7.98 7.83 -1.33
CA ARG A 3 -7.53 8.17 0.02
C ARG A 3 -6.00 8.09 0.10
N ILE A 4 -5.39 9.08 0.72
CA ILE A 4 -3.93 9.20 0.87
C ILE A 4 -3.62 9.33 2.35
N GLY A 5 -2.70 8.51 2.86
CA GLY A 5 -2.12 8.69 4.18
C GLY A 5 -0.93 9.65 4.10
N LEU A 6 -1.02 10.78 4.79
CA LEU A 6 0.08 11.75 4.92
C LEU A 6 0.66 11.67 6.33
N SER A 7 1.96 11.43 6.44
CA SER A 7 2.63 11.37 7.72
C SER A 7 4.06 11.94 7.64
N GLY A 8 4.73 11.98 8.76
CA GLY A 8 6.12 12.47 8.86
C GLY A 8 6.51 12.77 10.28
N GLY A 9 7.82 12.78 10.54
CA GLY A 9 8.33 13.07 11.88
C GLY A 9 8.01 14.49 12.36
N ILE A 10 7.95 14.66 13.66
CA ILE A 10 7.76 16.00 14.27
C ILE A 10 8.82 16.97 13.72
N GLY A 11 8.42 18.17 13.29
CA GLY A 11 9.31 19.17 12.69
C GLY A 11 9.70 18.91 11.23
N ALA A 12 9.21 17.83 10.58
CA ALA A 12 9.53 17.51 9.18
C ALA A 12 8.88 18.44 8.15
N GLY A 13 7.81 19.18 8.49
CA GLY A 13 7.12 20.09 7.56
C GLY A 13 5.87 19.51 6.93
N LYS A 14 5.26 18.50 7.54
CA LYS A 14 4.01 17.85 7.08
C LYS A 14 2.89 18.86 6.80
N SER A 15 2.71 19.88 7.65
CA SER A 15 1.68 20.92 7.47
C SER A 15 1.84 21.73 6.19
N THR A 16 3.07 21.93 5.69
CA THR A 16 3.29 22.60 4.40
C THR A 16 2.74 21.74 3.25
N VAL A 17 2.97 20.43 3.28
CA VAL A 17 2.44 19.51 2.27
C VAL A 17 0.93 19.41 2.37
N SER A 18 0.38 19.29 3.58
CA SER A 18 -1.06 19.25 3.85
C SER A 18 -1.77 20.50 3.30
N SER A 19 -1.25 21.71 3.61
CA SER A 19 -1.75 22.96 3.07
C SER A 19 -1.65 23.03 1.55
N THR A 20 -0.52 22.62 0.96
CA THR A 20 -0.33 22.59 -0.49
C THR A 20 -1.37 21.68 -1.17
N PHE A 21 -1.62 20.51 -0.63
CA PHE A 21 -2.62 19.59 -1.18
C PHE A 21 -4.05 20.16 -1.05
N ASN A 22 -4.34 20.84 0.07
CA ASN A 22 -5.62 21.53 0.24
C ASN A 22 -5.81 22.64 -0.79
N ASP A 23 -4.80 23.48 -1.04
CA ASP A 23 -4.84 24.55 -2.03
C ASP A 23 -5.02 24.02 -3.47
N LEU A 24 -4.59 22.79 -3.73
CA LEU A 24 -4.75 22.10 -5.01
C LEU A 24 -6.08 21.33 -5.14
N GLY A 25 -6.97 21.45 -4.15
CA GLY A 25 -8.31 20.84 -4.16
C GLY A 25 -8.42 19.49 -3.46
N GLY A 26 -7.40 19.07 -2.72
CA GLY A 26 -7.47 17.94 -1.81
C GLY A 26 -8.30 18.26 -0.57
N ILE A 27 -9.04 17.29 -0.07
CA ILE A 27 -9.80 17.43 1.17
C ILE A 27 -8.95 16.86 2.30
N VAL A 28 -8.44 17.76 3.15
CA VAL A 28 -7.57 17.37 4.26
C VAL A 28 -8.41 16.99 5.49
N VAL A 29 -8.18 15.79 5.99
CA VAL A 29 -8.75 15.24 7.22
C VAL A 29 -7.62 15.12 8.24
N ASP A 30 -7.52 16.08 9.15
CA ASP A 30 -6.44 16.16 10.13
C ASP A 30 -6.85 15.46 11.43
N GLY A 31 -6.19 14.35 11.77
CA GLY A 31 -6.46 13.56 12.97
C GLY A 31 -6.23 14.33 14.27
N ASP A 32 -5.26 15.26 14.31
CA ASP A 32 -5.02 16.10 15.50
C ASP A 32 -6.12 17.14 15.69
N VAL A 33 -6.65 17.71 14.61
CA VAL A 33 -7.79 18.63 14.66
C VAL A 33 -9.02 17.88 15.15
N ILE A 34 -9.36 16.76 14.53
CA ILE A 34 -10.52 15.93 14.91
C ILE A 34 -10.43 15.50 16.38
N SER A 35 -9.26 15.07 16.85
CA SER A 35 -9.08 14.66 18.25
C SER A 35 -9.30 15.80 19.25
N ARG A 36 -9.23 17.05 18.80
CA ARG A 36 -9.60 18.23 19.61
C ARG A 36 -11.08 18.52 19.51
N GLU A 37 -11.65 18.48 18.32
CA GLU A 37 -13.09 18.75 18.09
C GLU A 37 -13.99 17.82 18.89
N VAL A 38 -13.69 16.50 18.90
CA VAL A 38 -14.55 15.50 19.56
C VAL A 38 -14.60 15.62 21.09
N VAL A 39 -13.75 16.45 21.70
CA VAL A 39 -13.71 16.72 23.16
C VAL A 39 -13.83 18.21 23.48
N GLU A 40 -14.45 19.00 22.61
CA GLU A 40 -14.77 20.40 22.87
C GLU A 40 -15.98 20.54 23.84
N PRO A 41 -16.14 21.70 24.48
CA PRO A 41 -17.28 21.94 25.34
C PRO A 41 -18.61 21.64 24.64
N GLY A 42 -19.48 20.87 25.31
CA GLY A 42 -20.79 20.46 24.78
C GLY A 42 -20.79 19.18 23.96
N THR A 43 -19.63 18.54 23.71
CA THR A 43 -19.55 17.26 22.99
C THR A 43 -19.81 16.07 23.94
N GLU A 44 -20.30 14.98 23.36
CA GLU A 44 -20.42 13.69 24.04
C GLU A 44 -19.04 13.16 24.52
N GLY A 45 -17.99 13.43 23.77
CA GLY A 45 -16.63 13.02 24.11
C GLY A 45 -16.14 13.67 25.39
N LEU A 46 -16.32 14.98 25.55
CA LEU A 46 -15.95 15.66 26.78
C LEU A 46 -16.80 15.16 27.98
N ALA A 47 -18.09 14.94 27.79
CA ALA A 47 -18.94 14.39 28.82
C ALA A 47 -18.46 13.01 29.30
N LYS A 48 -18.18 12.08 28.38
CA LYS A 48 -17.63 10.76 28.71
C LYS A 48 -16.28 10.83 29.44
N LEU A 49 -15.41 11.76 29.05
CA LEU A 49 -14.12 11.95 29.72
C LEU A 49 -14.34 12.47 31.17
N VAL A 50 -15.24 13.41 31.38
CA VAL A 50 -15.57 13.93 32.72
C VAL A 50 -16.18 12.85 33.62
N ASP A 51 -17.08 12.04 33.08
CA ASP A 51 -17.68 10.91 33.81
C ASP A 51 -16.65 9.89 34.24
N THR A 52 -15.63 9.68 33.42
CA THR A 52 -14.58 8.67 33.64
C THR A 52 -13.45 9.18 34.53
N PHE A 53 -12.94 10.37 34.27
CA PHE A 53 -11.74 10.91 34.91
C PHE A 53 -12.05 12.01 35.97
N GLY A 54 -13.31 12.41 36.09
CA GLY A 54 -13.76 13.44 37.06
C GLY A 54 -13.60 14.87 36.55
N GLN A 55 -14.24 15.82 37.28
CA GLN A 55 -14.24 17.23 36.90
C GLN A 55 -12.87 17.93 36.95
N GLN A 56 -11.91 17.35 37.60
CA GLN A 56 -10.52 17.88 37.68
C GLN A 56 -9.83 17.97 36.31
N ILE A 57 -10.38 17.35 35.28
CA ILE A 57 -9.87 17.45 33.89
C ILE A 57 -10.44 18.66 33.14
N LEU A 58 -11.30 19.48 33.78
CA LEU A 58 -11.83 20.70 33.19
C LEU A 58 -11.03 21.92 33.63
N SER A 59 -10.94 22.90 32.74
CA SER A 59 -10.52 24.27 33.02
C SER A 59 -11.70 25.09 33.57
N ASP A 60 -11.46 26.29 34.09
CA ASP A 60 -12.46 27.17 34.66
C ASP A 60 -13.54 27.60 33.63
N ASP A 61 -13.21 27.59 32.35
CA ASP A 61 -14.13 27.91 31.24
C ASP A 61 -14.94 26.71 30.75
N GLY A 62 -14.81 25.54 31.40
CA GLY A 62 -15.44 24.30 31.02
C GLY A 62 -14.81 23.55 29.88
N SER A 63 -13.69 24.02 29.35
CA SER A 63 -12.89 23.30 28.33
C SER A 63 -12.02 22.20 28.94
N LEU A 64 -11.54 21.26 28.10
CA LEU A 64 -10.66 20.20 28.54
C LEU A 64 -9.28 20.74 28.95
N ASN A 65 -8.91 20.56 30.22
CA ASN A 65 -7.55 20.75 30.71
C ASN A 65 -6.67 19.56 30.29
N ARG A 66 -6.08 19.66 29.08
CA ARG A 66 -5.26 18.59 28.48
C ARG A 66 -4.05 18.18 29.34
N PRO A 67 -3.31 19.13 29.98
CA PRO A 67 -2.24 18.76 30.91
C PRO A 67 -2.73 17.94 32.10
N ALA A 68 -3.88 18.31 32.69
CA ALA A 68 -4.45 17.57 33.83
C ALA A 68 -4.91 16.16 33.41
N LEU A 69 -5.60 16.02 32.27
CA LEU A 69 -5.98 14.72 31.73
C LEU A 69 -4.72 13.87 31.41
N ALA A 70 -3.72 14.45 30.79
CA ALA A 70 -2.47 13.76 30.49
C ALA A 70 -1.76 13.23 31.74
N ALA A 71 -1.69 14.03 32.81
CA ALA A 71 -1.11 13.61 34.08
C ALA A 71 -1.83 12.41 34.71
N ILE A 72 -3.15 12.32 34.53
CA ILE A 72 -3.95 11.19 35.02
C ILE A 72 -3.85 9.99 34.10
N ALA A 73 -4.04 10.18 32.79
CA ALA A 73 -4.12 9.09 31.82
C ALA A 73 -2.78 8.40 31.57
N PHE A 74 -1.66 9.14 31.62
CA PHE A 74 -0.32 8.57 31.39
C PHE A 74 0.37 8.08 32.66
N SER A 75 -0.24 8.21 33.82
CA SER A 75 0.28 7.63 35.07
C SER A 75 0.09 6.12 35.16
N ASP A 76 -0.77 5.53 34.32
CA ASP A 76 -1.20 4.13 34.36
C ASP A 76 -1.65 3.68 32.98
N ASP A 77 -1.19 2.50 32.55
CA ASP A 77 -1.53 1.92 31.24
C ASP A 77 -3.03 1.63 31.08
N GLU A 78 -3.73 1.24 32.16
CA GLU A 78 -5.18 0.98 32.13
C GLU A 78 -5.95 2.27 31.87
N LYS A 79 -5.56 3.35 32.52
CA LYS A 79 -6.17 4.68 32.29
C LYS A 79 -5.91 5.19 30.87
N ARG A 80 -4.71 4.95 30.36
CA ARG A 80 -4.40 5.28 28.96
C ARG A 80 -5.27 4.49 27.97
N GLN A 81 -5.47 3.20 28.22
CA GLN A 81 -6.36 2.36 27.40
C GLN A 81 -7.81 2.85 27.48
N THR A 82 -8.27 3.22 28.67
CA THR A 82 -9.60 3.79 28.90
C THR A 82 -9.78 5.11 28.13
N LEU A 83 -8.83 6.03 28.20
CA LEU A 83 -8.84 7.27 27.42
C LEU A 83 -8.93 6.97 25.93
N ASN A 84 -8.08 6.07 25.42
CA ASN A 84 -8.08 5.69 24.02
C ASN A 84 -9.39 5.01 23.59
N GLY A 85 -9.99 4.19 24.47
CA GLY A 85 -11.28 3.55 24.24
C GLY A 85 -12.45 4.54 24.11
N ILE A 86 -12.35 5.74 24.71
CA ILE A 86 -13.34 6.80 24.59
C ILE A 86 -13.06 7.64 23.32
N VAL A 87 -11.83 8.08 23.12
CA VAL A 87 -11.50 9.07 22.09
C VAL A 87 -11.41 8.44 20.69
N HIS A 88 -10.80 7.26 20.53
CA HIS A 88 -10.59 6.66 19.20
C HIS A 88 -11.89 6.40 18.43
N PRO A 89 -12.98 5.86 19.04
CA PRO A 89 -14.24 5.66 18.32
C PRO A 89 -14.83 6.98 17.81
N LEU A 90 -14.81 8.04 18.64
CA LEU A 90 -15.33 9.35 18.28
C LEU A 90 -14.52 10.01 17.14
N VAL A 91 -13.20 9.87 17.18
CA VAL A 91 -12.33 10.32 16.08
C VAL A 91 -12.63 9.55 14.80
N ALA A 92 -12.83 8.23 14.88
CA ALA A 92 -13.16 7.40 13.73
C ALA A 92 -14.52 7.77 13.12
N GLU A 93 -15.54 8.01 13.96
CA GLU A 93 -16.87 8.45 13.54
C GLU A 93 -16.80 9.81 12.84
N ARG A 94 -16.19 10.82 13.48
CA ARG A 94 -16.05 12.16 12.92
C ARG A 94 -15.28 12.17 11.60
N ARG A 95 -14.21 11.39 11.52
CA ARG A 95 -13.47 11.17 10.28
C ARG A 95 -14.38 10.60 9.18
N SER A 96 -15.19 9.60 9.50
CA SER A 96 -16.11 8.99 8.53
C SER A 96 -17.16 9.97 8.03
N GLU A 97 -17.72 10.82 8.90
CA GLU A 97 -18.64 11.89 8.53
C GLU A 97 -18.00 12.90 7.56
N LEU A 98 -16.78 13.35 7.85
CA LEU A 98 -16.05 14.28 6.98
C LEU A 98 -15.80 13.68 5.59
N ILE A 99 -15.40 12.41 5.54
CA ILE A 99 -15.19 11.68 4.29
C ILE A 99 -16.52 11.52 3.53
N ALA A 100 -17.61 11.14 4.20
CA ALA A 100 -18.92 11.00 3.57
C ALA A 100 -19.40 12.33 2.97
N SER A 101 -19.30 13.42 3.73
CA SER A 101 -19.63 14.77 3.24
C SER A 101 -18.80 15.19 2.03
N ALA A 102 -17.51 14.81 2.00
CA ALA A 102 -16.64 15.08 0.87
C ALA A 102 -17.07 14.29 -0.39
N VAL A 103 -17.47 13.04 -0.21
CA VAL A 103 -17.97 12.19 -1.31
C VAL A 103 -19.29 12.71 -1.88
N GLU A 104 -20.17 13.24 -1.03
CA GLU A 104 -21.42 13.87 -1.48
C GLU A 104 -21.18 15.17 -2.24
N ALA A 105 -20.19 15.96 -1.81
CA ALA A 105 -19.89 17.27 -2.41
C ALA A 105 -19.13 17.16 -3.75
N GLN A 106 -18.35 16.10 -3.97
CA GLN A 106 -17.49 15.95 -5.14
C GLN A 106 -17.58 14.55 -5.74
N LYS A 107 -17.68 14.45 -7.07
CA LYS A 107 -17.79 13.18 -7.80
C LYS A 107 -16.59 12.23 -7.61
N SER A 108 -15.39 12.76 -7.37
CA SER A 108 -14.15 11.98 -7.22
C SER A 108 -13.16 12.68 -6.30
N PRO A 109 -13.49 12.82 -4.99
CA PRO A 109 -12.64 13.54 -4.07
C PRO A 109 -11.31 12.80 -3.86
N VAL A 110 -10.25 13.58 -3.66
CA VAL A 110 -8.98 13.12 -3.11
C VAL A 110 -8.96 13.48 -1.63
N ILE A 111 -9.01 12.48 -0.78
CA ILE A 111 -8.97 12.64 0.68
C ILE A 111 -7.52 12.47 1.14
N VAL A 112 -7.00 13.47 1.82
CA VAL A 112 -5.66 13.47 2.43
C VAL A 112 -5.83 13.34 3.93
N GLU A 113 -5.57 12.16 4.46
CA GLU A 113 -5.64 11.92 5.91
C GLU A 113 -4.27 12.22 6.53
N ASP A 114 -4.22 13.33 7.25
CA ASP A 114 -3.03 13.76 7.98
C ASP A 114 -2.96 13.06 9.34
N ILE A 115 -2.07 12.04 9.43
CA ILE A 115 -1.97 11.16 10.59
C ILE A 115 -0.53 11.18 11.13
N PRO A 116 -0.26 11.91 12.22
CA PRO A 116 1.10 12.04 12.76
C PRO A 116 1.75 10.71 13.14
N LEU A 117 0.97 9.77 13.69
CA LEU A 117 1.44 8.46 14.16
C LEU A 117 1.02 7.31 13.23
N LEU A 118 0.93 7.56 11.93
CA LEU A 118 0.51 6.57 10.92
C LEU A 118 1.39 5.31 10.95
N VAL A 119 2.68 5.49 11.11
CA VAL A 119 3.67 4.39 11.12
C VAL A 119 3.59 3.62 12.44
N GLU A 120 3.60 4.33 13.56
CA GLU A 120 3.54 3.78 14.90
C GLU A 120 2.25 3.00 15.18
N SER A 121 1.14 3.45 14.60
CA SER A 121 -0.17 2.79 14.71
C SER A 121 -0.40 1.65 13.70
N GLY A 122 0.56 1.41 12.78
CA GLY A 122 0.43 0.38 11.75
C GLY A 122 -0.65 0.67 10.70
N MET A 123 -1.07 1.93 10.54
CA MET A 123 -2.18 2.30 9.63
C MET A 123 -1.77 2.40 8.16
N ALA A 124 -0.49 2.40 7.83
CA ALA A 124 0.00 2.56 6.46
C ALA A 124 -0.69 1.62 5.44
N PRO A 125 -0.92 0.33 5.72
CA PRO A 125 -1.57 -0.57 4.77
C PRO A 125 -3.05 -0.25 4.46
N MET A 126 -3.69 0.64 5.21
CA MET A 126 -5.07 1.06 4.96
C MET A 126 -5.20 2.06 3.80
N PHE A 127 -4.08 2.56 3.28
CA PHE A 127 -4.06 3.61 2.26
C PHE A 127 -3.52 3.10 0.93
N PRO A 128 -4.21 3.41 -0.18
CA PRO A 128 -3.69 3.18 -1.53
C PRO A 128 -2.35 3.86 -1.81
N LEU A 129 -2.10 5.01 -1.16
CA LEU A 129 -0.87 5.80 -1.28
C LEU A 129 -0.48 6.36 0.08
N VAL A 130 0.76 6.14 0.49
CA VAL A 130 1.36 6.70 1.72
C VAL A 130 2.45 7.68 1.35
N VAL A 131 2.28 8.94 1.77
CA VAL A 131 3.23 10.02 1.58
C VAL A 131 3.90 10.33 2.91
N ILE A 132 5.22 10.20 2.96
CA ILE A 132 6.03 10.53 4.14
C ILE A 132 6.83 11.79 3.87
N VAL A 133 6.68 12.79 4.74
CA VAL A 133 7.52 13.99 4.76
C VAL A 133 8.65 13.79 5.75
N ASN A 134 9.88 13.98 5.29
CA ASN A 134 11.07 13.86 6.12
C ASN A 134 11.93 15.12 6.05
N ALA A 135 12.74 15.32 7.07
CA ALA A 135 13.83 16.27 7.10
C ALA A 135 14.92 15.74 8.05
N ASP A 136 16.14 16.19 7.84
CA ASP A 136 17.27 15.84 8.71
C ASP A 136 16.98 16.11 10.18
N GLU A 137 17.47 15.25 11.06
CA GLU A 137 17.16 15.31 12.49
C GLU A 137 17.57 16.66 13.11
N ASP A 138 18.77 17.15 12.83
CA ASP A 138 19.25 18.43 13.39
C ASP A 138 18.42 19.62 12.90
N LEU A 139 17.93 19.58 11.66
CA LEU A 139 17.02 20.59 11.14
C LEU A 139 15.65 20.52 11.83
N ARG A 140 15.16 19.33 12.12
CA ARG A 140 13.92 19.12 12.88
C ARG A 140 14.06 19.66 14.30
N VAL A 141 15.17 19.34 14.98
CA VAL A 141 15.50 19.88 16.32
C VAL A 141 15.50 21.41 16.30
N LYS A 142 16.22 22.01 15.34
CA LYS A 142 16.27 23.47 15.18
C LYS A 142 14.87 24.07 15.00
N ARG A 143 14.05 23.52 14.13
CA ARG A 143 12.66 23.98 13.90
C ARG A 143 11.78 23.86 15.15
N LEU A 144 11.97 22.83 15.96
CA LEU A 144 11.23 22.63 17.20
C LEU A 144 11.61 23.67 18.27
N ILE A 145 12.89 24.04 18.36
CA ILE A 145 13.36 25.09 19.25
C ILE A 145 12.82 26.45 18.79
N GLU A 146 13.04 26.81 17.52
CA GLU A 146 12.71 28.14 16.98
C GLU A 146 11.19 28.40 16.90
N HIS A 147 10.39 27.40 16.52
CA HIS A 147 8.96 27.62 16.24
C HIS A 147 8.02 27.09 17.31
N ARG A 148 8.48 26.20 18.20
CA ARG A 148 7.64 25.60 19.25
C ARG A 148 8.19 25.82 20.65
N GLY A 149 9.35 26.47 20.80
CA GLY A 149 9.92 26.82 22.10
C GLY A 149 10.39 25.62 22.94
N PHE A 150 10.65 24.46 22.32
CA PHE A 150 11.17 23.30 23.04
C PHE A 150 12.65 23.51 23.42
N SER A 151 13.09 22.94 24.54
CA SER A 151 14.51 22.75 24.78
C SER A 151 15.10 21.74 23.78
N GLU A 152 16.40 21.79 23.52
CA GLU A 152 17.04 20.79 22.64
C GLU A 152 16.84 19.38 23.17
N GLN A 153 16.93 19.18 24.47
CA GLN A 153 16.69 17.88 25.11
C GLN A 153 15.27 17.35 24.85
N ASP A 154 14.25 18.20 25.03
CA ASP A 154 12.85 17.82 24.78
C ASP A 154 12.60 17.54 23.29
N ALA A 155 13.21 18.35 22.40
CA ALA A 155 13.08 18.15 20.96
C ALA A 155 13.65 16.79 20.54
N ARG A 156 14.87 16.45 20.97
CA ARG A 156 15.50 15.14 20.69
C ARG A 156 14.73 13.99 21.32
N ALA A 157 14.25 14.11 22.54
CA ALA A 157 13.46 13.07 23.21
C ALA A 157 12.15 12.78 22.44
N ARG A 158 11.46 13.82 21.93
CA ARG A 158 10.24 13.65 21.13
C ARG A 158 10.52 13.04 19.76
N ILE A 159 11.64 13.37 19.13
CA ILE A 159 12.06 12.75 17.86
C ILE A 159 12.37 11.26 18.08
N ALA A 160 13.12 10.93 19.13
CA ALA A 160 13.49 9.56 19.46
C ALA A 160 12.30 8.67 19.86
N ALA A 161 11.20 9.26 20.36
CA ALA A 161 9.98 8.55 20.69
C ALA A 161 9.10 8.17 19.48
N GLN A 162 9.42 8.69 18.28
CA GLN A 162 8.70 8.39 17.04
C GLN A 162 9.37 7.24 16.28
N ALA A 163 8.67 6.74 15.25
CA ALA A 163 9.22 5.75 14.31
C ALA A 163 10.55 6.24 13.71
N THR A 164 11.50 5.34 13.55
CA THR A 164 12.79 5.63 12.92
C THR A 164 12.64 6.00 11.44
N GLU A 165 13.66 6.57 10.83
CA GLU A 165 13.66 6.83 9.40
C GLU A 165 13.46 5.53 8.60
N GLU A 166 14.13 4.45 8.99
CA GLU A 166 14.00 3.14 8.36
C GLU A 166 12.55 2.63 8.41
N GLN A 167 11.90 2.72 9.56
CA GLN A 167 10.49 2.33 9.72
C GLN A 167 9.55 3.19 8.84
N ARG A 168 9.83 4.48 8.73
CA ARG A 168 9.06 5.37 7.84
C ARG A 168 9.30 5.05 6.36
N ARG A 169 10.57 4.76 5.95
CA ARG A 169 10.89 4.34 4.58
C ARG A 169 10.24 3.02 4.21
N ALA A 170 10.16 2.09 5.14
CA ALA A 170 9.55 0.78 4.90
C ALA A 170 8.07 0.86 4.47
N VAL A 171 7.33 1.89 4.87
CA VAL A 171 5.91 2.07 4.54
C VAL A 171 5.64 3.16 3.49
N ALA A 172 6.64 3.96 3.14
CA ALA A 172 6.48 5.09 2.22
C ALA A 172 6.35 4.63 0.76
N ASP A 173 5.25 5.01 0.10
CA ASP A 173 5.13 4.95 -1.37
C ASP A 173 5.76 6.20 -2.01
N VAL A 174 5.77 7.31 -1.28
CA VAL A 174 6.39 8.58 -1.66
C VAL A 174 7.16 9.14 -0.48
N TRP A 175 8.38 9.58 -0.74
CA TRP A 175 9.24 10.25 0.21
C TRP A 175 9.49 11.68 -0.24
N LEU A 176 8.99 12.65 0.54
CA LEU A 176 9.23 14.06 0.31
C LEU A 176 10.30 14.56 1.26
N ASP A 177 11.41 15.05 0.73
CA ASP A 177 12.52 15.55 1.53
C ASP A 177 12.41 17.08 1.73
N ASN A 178 12.38 17.49 2.99
CA ASN A 178 12.34 18.88 3.45
C ASN A 178 13.65 19.29 4.17
N SER A 179 14.77 18.70 3.78
CA SER A 179 16.10 19.11 4.28
C SER A 179 16.61 20.37 3.56
N GLY A 180 16.03 20.70 2.42
CA GLY A 180 16.26 21.95 1.69
C GLY A 180 15.35 23.12 2.10
N SER A 181 14.99 23.97 1.16
CA SER A 181 14.10 25.10 1.37
C SER A 181 12.62 24.68 1.39
N THR A 182 11.79 25.48 2.07
CA THR A 182 10.32 25.27 2.05
C THR A 182 9.73 25.36 0.64
N GLY A 183 10.31 26.19 -0.23
CA GLY A 183 9.87 26.30 -1.63
C GLY A 183 10.09 25.01 -2.40
N GLU A 184 11.21 24.33 -2.20
CA GLU A 184 11.49 23.03 -2.82
C GLU A 184 10.48 21.95 -2.38
N LEU A 185 10.10 21.93 -1.10
CA LEU A 185 9.07 21.01 -0.61
C LEU A 185 7.71 21.27 -1.27
N VAL A 186 7.32 22.55 -1.42
CA VAL A 186 6.07 22.93 -2.10
C VAL A 186 6.08 22.48 -3.56
N GLU A 187 7.20 22.64 -4.27
CA GLU A 187 7.31 22.17 -5.66
C GLU A 187 7.29 20.63 -5.76
N GLN A 188 7.94 19.91 -4.84
CA GLN A 188 7.82 18.44 -4.76
C GLN A 188 6.36 18.01 -4.54
N ALA A 189 5.64 18.67 -3.61
CA ALA A 189 4.24 18.38 -3.33
C ALA A 189 3.34 18.68 -4.54
N ARG A 190 3.55 19.80 -5.26
CA ARG A 190 2.84 20.15 -6.50
C ARG A 190 3.10 19.15 -7.61
N ALA A 191 4.36 18.76 -7.80
CA ALA A 191 4.73 17.73 -8.79
C ALA A 191 4.07 16.39 -8.47
N LEU A 192 4.11 15.94 -7.23
CA LEU A 192 3.45 14.72 -6.77
C LEU A 192 1.93 14.78 -7.03
N TRP A 193 1.29 15.89 -6.70
CA TRP A 193 -0.14 16.08 -6.91
C TRP A 193 -0.51 15.96 -8.39
N ASN A 194 0.16 16.71 -9.25
CA ASN A 194 -0.18 16.79 -10.67
C ASN A 194 0.23 15.54 -11.47
N GLN A 195 1.38 14.93 -11.13
CA GLN A 195 1.96 13.86 -11.95
C GLN A 195 1.56 12.46 -11.48
N ARG A 196 1.12 12.31 -10.21
CA ARG A 196 0.75 11.01 -9.66
C ARG A 196 -0.64 10.98 -9.02
N ILE A 197 -0.95 11.92 -8.10
CA ILE A 197 -2.19 11.85 -7.30
C ILE A 197 -3.43 12.08 -8.18
N LEU A 198 -3.47 13.13 -8.99
CA LEU A 198 -4.60 13.40 -9.88
C LEU A 198 -4.77 12.29 -10.93
N PRO A 199 -3.74 11.86 -11.66
CA PRO A 199 -3.85 10.70 -12.55
C PRO A 199 -4.32 9.43 -11.85
N PHE A 200 -3.83 9.14 -10.64
CA PHE A 200 -4.29 8.00 -9.86
C PHE A 200 -5.79 8.08 -9.53
N ALA A 201 -6.25 9.23 -9.03
CA ALA A 201 -7.66 9.46 -8.75
C ALA A 201 -8.54 9.33 -10.00
N HIS A 202 -8.06 9.84 -11.15
CA HIS A 202 -8.73 9.73 -12.44
C HIS A 202 -8.87 8.25 -12.86
N ASN A 203 -7.76 7.53 -12.91
CA ASN A 203 -7.73 6.12 -13.30
C ASN A 203 -8.64 5.27 -12.42
N LEU A 204 -8.57 5.46 -11.09
CA LEU A 204 -9.39 4.74 -10.14
C LEU A 204 -10.89 5.00 -10.36
N ASN A 205 -11.26 6.24 -10.66
CA ASN A 205 -12.65 6.62 -10.92
C ASN A 205 -13.17 6.11 -12.27
N SER A 206 -12.30 6.06 -13.29
CA SER A 206 -12.63 5.56 -14.64
C SER A 206 -12.60 4.04 -14.72
N GLY A 207 -12.07 3.35 -13.70
CA GLY A 207 -11.83 1.90 -13.75
C GLY A 207 -10.71 1.51 -14.71
N GLU A 208 -9.78 2.43 -14.98
CA GLU A 208 -8.66 2.23 -15.91
C GLU A 208 -7.36 1.93 -15.15
N PRO A 209 -6.54 0.98 -15.64
CA PRO A 209 -5.23 0.74 -15.06
C PRO A 209 -4.25 1.85 -15.44
N ALA A 210 -3.24 2.05 -14.62
CA ALA A 210 -2.12 2.88 -15.00
C ALA A 210 -1.39 2.29 -16.21
N ARG A 211 -1.00 3.15 -17.14
CA ARG A 211 -0.25 2.73 -18.34
C ARG A 211 1.17 2.35 -17.94
N SER A 212 1.63 1.20 -18.40
CA SER A 212 3.02 0.76 -18.29
C SER A 212 3.60 0.50 -19.67
N ARG A 213 4.91 0.74 -19.84
CA ARG A 213 5.63 0.46 -21.08
C ARG A 213 6.32 -0.89 -20.97
N PRO A 214 6.40 -1.69 -22.07
CA PRO A 214 7.06 -2.98 -22.08
C PRO A 214 8.61 -2.86 -22.18
N VAL A 215 9.18 -1.94 -21.40
CA VAL A 215 10.64 -1.70 -21.37
C VAL A 215 11.29 -2.50 -20.25
N LEU A 216 12.34 -3.25 -20.57
CA LEU A 216 13.16 -3.96 -19.58
C LEU A 216 14.14 -2.99 -18.91
N VAL A 217 14.18 -3.07 -17.58
CA VAL A 217 15.15 -2.35 -16.75
C VAL A 217 16.02 -3.34 -15.97
N PRO A 218 17.25 -2.94 -15.59
CA PRO A 218 18.08 -3.74 -14.69
C PRO A 218 17.34 -4.04 -13.37
N TYR A 219 17.73 -5.15 -12.73
CA TYR A 219 17.15 -5.53 -11.44
C TYR A 219 17.26 -4.39 -10.42
N ASP A 220 16.13 -3.99 -9.87
CA ASP A 220 16.06 -2.99 -8.81
C ASP A 220 15.96 -3.69 -7.45
N THR A 221 16.96 -3.47 -6.60
CA THR A 221 17.04 -4.05 -5.26
C THR A 221 15.90 -3.60 -4.32
N SER A 222 15.14 -2.58 -4.70
CA SER A 222 13.98 -2.10 -3.95
C SER A 222 12.66 -2.83 -4.28
N TRP A 223 12.60 -3.63 -5.36
CA TRP A 223 11.39 -4.39 -5.72
C TRP A 223 10.86 -5.28 -4.59
N PRO A 224 11.69 -6.03 -3.83
CA PRO A 224 11.18 -6.80 -2.70
C PRO A 224 10.50 -5.96 -1.62
N ASP A 225 11.05 -4.77 -1.31
CA ASP A 225 10.46 -3.86 -0.33
C ASP A 225 9.16 -3.24 -0.84
N GLN A 226 9.10 -2.90 -2.11
CA GLN A 226 7.89 -2.41 -2.77
C GLN A 226 6.80 -3.50 -2.78
N ALA A 227 7.13 -4.74 -3.13
CA ALA A 227 6.22 -5.87 -3.09
C ALA A 227 5.69 -6.13 -1.67
N ARG A 228 6.55 -5.99 -0.65
CA ARG A 228 6.15 -6.13 0.76
C ARG A 228 5.11 -5.09 1.18
N ARG A 229 5.26 -3.81 0.77
CA ARG A 229 4.25 -2.76 1.01
C ARG A 229 2.93 -3.07 0.31
N ILE A 230 3.00 -3.51 -0.94
CA ILE A 230 1.82 -3.93 -1.73
C ILE A 230 1.13 -5.11 -1.05
N ALA A 231 1.88 -6.14 -0.65
CA ALA A 231 1.34 -7.31 0.03
C ALA A 231 0.66 -6.95 1.36
N ALA A 232 1.25 -6.05 2.16
CA ALA A 232 0.64 -5.57 3.39
C ALA A 232 -0.70 -4.85 3.13
N ARG A 233 -0.77 -4.01 2.10
CA ARG A 233 -1.99 -3.33 1.65
C ARG A 233 -3.06 -4.31 1.19
N LEU A 234 -2.67 -5.28 0.37
CA LEU A 234 -3.57 -6.33 -0.10
C LEU A 234 -4.06 -7.21 1.05
N ASN A 235 -3.20 -7.57 2.00
CA ASN A 235 -3.59 -8.33 3.18
C ASN A 235 -4.64 -7.58 4.02
N THR A 236 -4.48 -6.27 4.19
CA THR A 236 -5.47 -5.42 4.87
C THR A 236 -6.79 -5.37 4.11
N ALA A 237 -6.76 -5.23 2.77
CA ALA A 237 -7.95 -5.16 1.94
C ALA A 237 -8.69 -6.50 1.85
N CYS A 238 -7.98 -7.60 1.70
CA CYS A 238 -8.56 -8.94 1.54
C CYS A 238 -9.00 -9.56 2.87
N GLY A 239 -8.31 -9.22 3.98
CA GLY A 239 -8.55 -9.80 5.29
C GLY A 239 -8.45 -11.33 5.25
N HIS A 240 -9.34 -12.01 5.95
CA HIS A 240 -9.37 -13.47 6.06
C HIS A 240 -9.75 -14.21 4.77
N ARG A 241 -10.15 -13.50 3.70
CA ARG A 241 -10.47 -14.11 2.40
C ARG A 241 -9.22 -14.48 1.60
N ALA A 242 -8.09 -13.85 1.85
CA ALA A 242 -6.81 -14.26 1.29
C ALA A 242 -6.21 -15.40 2.12
N VAL A 243 -5.92 -16.52 1.48
CA VAL A 243 -5.19 -17.65 2.08
C VAL A 243 -3.72 -17.29 2.24
N ARG A 244 -3.13 -16.64 1.20
CA ARG A 244 -1.76 -16.14 1.18
C ARG A 244 -1.60 -15.06 0.13
N ILE A 245 -0.55 -14.25 0.25
CA ILE A 245 -0.20 -13.18 -0.69
C ILE A 245 1.30 -13.28 -0.99
N ASP A 246 1.66 -13.39 -2.27
CA ASP A 246 3.02 -13.66 -2.70
C ASP A 246 3.50 -12.66 -3.75
N HIS A 247 4.75 -12.24 -3.65
CA HIS A 247 5.46 -11.58 -4.75
C HIS A 247 5.83 -12.63 -5.78
N ILE A 248 5.33 -12.49 -6.99
CA ILE A 248 5.54 -13.43 -8.10
C ILE A 248 6.15 -12.72 -9.32
N GLY A 249 6.30 -13.46 -10.40
CA GLY A 249 6.78 -12.92 -11.67
C GLY A 249 8.25 -12.55 -11.65
N SER A 250 8.67 -11.80 -12.68
CA SER A 250 10.10 -11.56 -12.96
C SER A 250 10.78 -10.67 -11.91
N THR A 251 10.06 -9.73 -11.30
CA THR A 251 10.63 -8.84 -10.27
C THR A 251 10.85 -9.54 -8.93
N ALA A 252 10.26 -10.72 -8.75
CA ALA A 252 10.49 -11.59 -7.60
C ALA A 252 11.77 -12.42 -7.71
N VAL A 253 12.36 -12.55 -8.92
CA VAL A 253 13.58 -13.34 -9.15
C VAL A 253 14.82 -12.46 -8.91
N PRO A 254 15.67 -12.76 -7.91
CA PRO A 254 16.82 -11.94 -7.58
C PRO A 254 17.80 -11.78 -8.75
N GLY A 255 18.24 -10.56 -9.02
CA GLY A 255 19.21 -10.23 -10.05
C GLY A 255 18.71 -10.35 -11.49
N MET A 256 17.39 -10.47 -11.71
CA MET A 256 16.83 -10.62 -13.05
C MET A 256 16.26 -9.30 -13.58
N ASP A 257 16.72 -8.89 -14.78
CA ASP A 257 16.12 -7.75 -15.48
C ASP A 257 14.65 -8.00 -15.79
N ALA A 258 13.80 -7.00 -15.55
CA ALA A 258 12.37 -7.12 -15.73
C ALA A 258 11.77 -5.80 -16.21
N LYS A 259 10.49 -5.83 -16.65
CA LYS A 259 9.68 -4.62 -16.70
C LYS A 259 9.44 -4.14 -15.27
N ASP A 260 9.47 -2.83 -15.04
CA ASP A 260 9.21 -2.26 -13.71
C ASP A 260 7.71 -2.33 -13.36
N VAL A 261 7.21 -3.56 -13.24
CA VAL A 261 5.84 -3.90 -12.84
C VAL A 261 5.92 -4.98 -11.77
N ILE A 262 5.36 -4.73 -10.62
CA ILE A 262 5.32 -5.72 -9.54
C ILE A 262 4.13 -6.66 -9.77
N ASP A 263 4.40 -7.94 -9.91
CA ASP A 263 3.35 -8.98 -9.97
C ASP A 263 3.14 -9.57 -8.58
N VAL A 264 1.91 -9.54 -8.10
CA VAL A 264 1.52 -10.13 -6.81
C VAL A 264 0.40 -11.14 -7.03
N GLN A 265 0.47 -12.27 -6.35
CA GLN A 265 -0.59 -13.26 -6.31
C GLN A 265 -1.34 -13.19 -4.98
N VAL A 266 -2.66 -13.05 -5.05
CA VAL A 266 -3.57 -13.27 -3.93
C VAL A 266 -4.21 -14.64 -4.12
N THR A 267 -3.92 -15.57 -3.23
CA THR A 267 -4.50 -16.91 -3.24
C THR A 267 -5.78 -16.91 -2.41
N VAL A 268 -6.85 -17.48 -2.96
CA VAL A 268 -8.19 -17.55 -2.36
C VAL A 268 -8.73 -18.97 -2.39
N ALA A 269 -9.77 -19.25 -1.60
CA ALA A 269 -10.38 -20.58 -1.54
C ALA A 269 -11.24 -20.93 -2.77
N SER A 270 -11.79 -19.94 -3.48
CA SER A 270 -12.66 -20.13 -4.64
C SER A 270 -12.70 -18.90 -5.55
N LEU A 271 -13.25 -19.04 -6.77
CA LEU A 271 -13.51 -17.92 -7.67
C LEU A 271 -14.58 -16.96 -7.12
N ASP A 272 -15.56 -17.47 -6.37
CA ASP A 272 -16.58 -16.63 -5.72
C ASP A 272 -15.91 -15.73 -4.68
N ALA A 273 -15.00 -16.27 -3.86
CA ALA A 273 -14.19 -15.47 -2.93
C ALA A 273 -13.34 -14.42 -3.67
N ALA A 274 -12.81 -14.74 -4.87
CA ALA A 274 -12.10 -13.77 -5.70
C ALA A 274 -13.01 -12.65 -6.19
N ASP A 275 -14.25 -12.96 -6.56
CA ASP A 275 -15.24 -11.97 -7.01
C ASP A 275 -15.69 -11.04 -5.88
N GLU A 276 -15.83 -11.56 -4.65
CA GLU A 276 -16.16 -10.78 -3.45
C GLU A 276 -15.05 -9.77 -3.07
N LEU A 277 -13.81 -9.98 -3.51
CA LEU A 277 -12.70 -9.06 -3.25
C LEU A 277 -12.67 -7.84 -4.16
N ALA A 278 -13.47 -7.78 -5.23
CA ALA A 278 -13.35 -6.78 -6.28
C ALA A 278 -13.46 -5.33 -5.75
N GLU A 279 -14.40 -5.05 -4.86
CA GLU A 279 -14.59 -3.73 -4.27
C GLU A 279 -13.45 -3.35 -3.32
N ALA A 280 -13.02 -4.29 -2.48
CA ALA A 280 -11.92 -4.07 -1.54
C ALA A 280 -10.59 -3.82 -2.28
N LEU A 281 -10.30 -4.57 -3.34
CA LEU A 281 -9.13 -4.35 -4.19
C LEU A 281 -9.20 -3.02 -4.93
N THR A 282 -10.38 -2.61 -5.43
CA THR A 282 -10.56 -1.29 -6.04
C THR A 282 -10.33 -0.18 -5.02
N SER A 283 -10.82 -0.33 -3.80
CA SER A 283 -10.58 0.63 -2.71
C SER A 283 -9.11 0.71 -2.31
N ALA A 284 -8.36 -0.38 -2.47
CA ALA A 284 -6.91 -0.44 -2.26
C ALA A 284 -6.09 0.11 -3.45
N GLY A 285 -6.75 0.55 -4.54
CA GLY A 285 -6.09 1.16 -5.70
C GLY A 285 -5.90 0.24 -6.91
N TYR A 286 -6.54 -0.94 -6.94
CA TYR A 286 -6.38 -1.95 -8.01
C TYR A 286 -7.69 -2.17 -8.75
N VAL A 287 -7.78 -1.70 -9.99
CA VAL A 287 -8.97 -1.81 -10.83
C VAL A 287 -9.07 -3.20 -11.49
N ARG A 288 -10.28 -3.74 -11.57
CA ARG A 288 -10.53 -5.06 -12.16
C ARG A 288 -10.37 -5.01 -13.67
N MET A 289 -9.66 -6.00 -14.21
CA MET A 289 -9.46 -6.20 -15.65
C MET A 289 -10.39 -7.29 -16.20
N PRO A 290 -10.73 -7.26 -17.51
CA PRO A 290 -11.59 -8.26 -18.13
C PRO A 290 -10.91 -9.62 -18.37
N VAL A 291 -9.71 -9.84 -17.80
CA VAL A 291 -8.96 -11.10 -17.91
C VAL A 291 -9.46 -12.09 -16.86
N THR A 292 -9.98 -13.23 -17.32
CA THR A 292 -10.65 -14.23 -16.47
C THR A 292 -9.90 -15.57 -16.36
N ALA A 293 -8.87 -15.79 -17.17
CA ALA A 293 -8.07 -17.01 -17.13
C ALA A 293 -6.61 -16.74 -17.52
N ASP A 294 -5.73 -17.61 -17.06
CA ASP A 294 -4.41 -17.82 -17.66
C ASP A 294 -4.56 -18.78 -18.84
N GLU A 295 -3.58 -18.80 -19.75
CA GLU A 295 -3.54 -19.82 -20.81
C GLU A 295 -3.29 -21.20 -20.20
N SER A 296 -4.16 -22.16 -20.50
CA SER A 296 -4.03 -23.52 -20.01
C SER A 296 -2.81 -24.22 -20.60
N LYS A 297 -2.10 -24.96 -19.76
CA LYS A 297 -0.93 -25.75 -20.20
C LYS A 297 -1.32 -27.23 -20.26
N PRO A 298 -0.75 -27.97 -21.23
CA PRO A 298 -0.90 -29.42 -21.28
C PRO A 298 -0.34 -30.06 -19.99
N ASP A 299 -0.95 -31.15 -19.58
CA ASP A 299 -0.54 -31.90 -18.38
C ASP A 299 -0.57 -31.06 -17.07
N ALA A 300 -1.70 -30.39 -16.85
CA ALA A 300 -1.91 -29.59 -15.63
C ALA A 300 -1.50 -30.36 -14.37
N ARG A 301 -0.62 -29.77 -13.56
CA ARG A 301 -0.03 -30.37 -12.34
C ARG A 301 -0.36 -29.55 -11.10
N SER A 302 -0.48 -30.24 -9.98
CA SER A 302 -0.66 -29.67 -8.66
C SER A 302 0.04 -30.53 -7.61
N THR A 303 0.47 -29.92 -6.50
CA THR A 303 1.00 -30.64 -5.33
C THR A 303 -0.11 -31.13 -4.40
N VAL A 304 -1.38 -30.80 -4.71
CA VAL A 304 -2.53 -31.27 -3.93
C VAL A 304 -2.73 -32.76 -4.18
N ALA A 305 -2.86 -33.52 -3.09
CA ALA A 305 -3.15 -34.95 -3.18
C ALA A 305 -4.53 -35.16 -3.86
N ASP A 306 -4.62 -36.18 -4.71
CA ASP A 306 -5.83 -36.53 -5.46
C ASP A 306 -6.36 -35.40 -6.37
N PHE A 307 -5.46 -34.61 -6.93
CA PHE A 307 -5.80 -33.53 -7.87
C PHE A 307 -6.58 -34.07 -9.06
N ASP A 308 -7.80 -33.51 -9.27
CA ASP A 308 -8.67 -33.92 -10.37
C ASP A 308 -8.29 -33.20 -11.67
N HIS A 309 -7.76 -33.94 -12.64
CA HIS A 309 -7.38 -33.43 -13.97
C HIS A 309 -8.56 -33.27 -14.93
N THR A 310 -9.78 -33.73 -14.59
CA THR A 310 -10.93 -33.76 -15.51
C THR A 310 -11.44 -32.36 -15.89
N ASN A 311 -11.19 -31.37 -15.04
CA ASN A 311 -11.57 -29.97 -15.23
C ASN A 311 -10.37 -29.06 -15.56
N SER A 312 -9.36 -29.57 -16.25
CA SER A 312 -8.08 -28.88 -16.42
C SER A 312 -8.19 -27.46 -16.98
N GLU A 313 -9.12 -27.20 -17.92
CA GLU A 313 -9.29 -25.87 -18.50
C GLU A 313 -9.88 -24.87 -17.48
N SER A 314 -10.90 -25.27 -16.73
CA SER A 314 -11.51 -24.42 -15.70
C SER A 314 -10.56 -24.07 -14.55
N LEU A 315 -9.56 -24.93 -14.29
CA LEU A 315 -8.54 -24.74 -13.25
C LEU A 315 -7.49 -23.67 -13.59
N TRP A 316 -7.58 -23.05 -14.78
CA TRP A 316 -6.76 -21.92 -15.20
C TRP A 316 -7.50 -20.58 -15.05
N HIS A 317 -8.74 -20.59 -14.59
CA HIS A 317 -9.47 -19.36 -14.31
C HIS A 317 -8.81 -18.56 -13.17
N LYS A 318 -8.93 -17.25 -13.27
CA LYS A 318 -8.41 -16.29 -12.29
C LYS A 318 -9.23 -15.00 -12.32
N ARG A 319 -8.88 -14.05 -11.44
CA ARG A 319 -9.20 -12.64 -11.63
C ARG A 319 -7.92 -11.83 -11.68
N LEU A 320 -7.92 -10.77 -12.48
CA LEU A 320 -6.81 -9.86 -12.61
C LEU A 320 -7.26 -8.46 -12.21
N HIS A 321 -6.47 -7.83 -11.37
CA HIS A 321 -6.59 -6.41 -11.03
C HIS A 321 -5.25 -5.73 -11.32
N CYS A 322 -5.29 -4.48 -11.80
CA CYS A 322 -4.09 -3.71 -12.08
C CYS A 322 -4.09 -2.42 -11.29
N SER A 323 -2.92 -1.94 -10.90
CA SER A 323 -2.79 -0.66 -10.22
C SER A 323 -3.34 0.48 -11.06
N ALA A 324 -4.15 1.34 -10.46
CA ALA A 324 -4.53 2.63 -11.03
C ALA A 324 -3.47 3.71 -10.76
N ASP A 325 -2.49 3.45 -9.88
CA ASP A 325 -1.39 4.35 -9.53
C ASP A 325 -0.29 4.35 -10.60
N PRO A 326 -0.08 5.48 -11.32
CA PRO A 326 0.97 5.56 -12.33
C PRO A 326 2.39 5.51 -11.76
N GLY A 327 2.55 5.80 -10.46
CA GLY A 327 3.85 5.78 -9.80
C GLY A 327 4.30 4.38 -9.37
N ARG A 328 3.41 3.36 -9.41
CA ARG A 328 3.77 1.97 -9.11
C ARG A 328 2.88 0.99 -9.86
N PRO A 329 3.17 0.70 -11.14
CA PRO A 329 2.47 -0.33 -11.90
C PRO A 329 2.55 -1.69 -11.19
N THR A 330 1.39 -2.31 -11.01
CA THR A 330 1.28 -3.59 -10.28
C THR A 330 0.17 -4.42 -10.91
N ASN A 331 0.42 -5.72 -11.07
CA ASN A 331 -0.62 -6.69 -11.42
C ASN A 331 -0.93 -7.55 -10.18
N VAL A 332 -2.19 -7.66 -9.83
CA VAL A 332 -2.70 -8.50 -8.75
C VAL A 332 -3.47 -9.66 -9.36
N HIS A 333 -2.84 -10.82 -9.37
CA HIS A 333 -3.43 -12.06 -9.86
C HIS A 333 -4.16 -12.77 -8.71
N VAL A 334 -5.48 -12.87 -8.78
CA VAL A 334 -6.27 -13.59 -7.77
C VAL A 334 -6.54 -14.99 -8.31
N ARG A 335 -5.98 -16.02 -7.66
CA ARG A 335 -6.04 -17.43 -8.08
C ARG A 335 -6.50 -18.32 -6.94
N VAL A 336 -7.10 -19.44 -7.30
CA VAL A 336 -7.61 -20.41 -6.32
C VAL A 336 -6.47 -21.29 -5.83
N ASP A 337 -6.46 -21.56 -4.54
CA ASP A 337 -5.46 -22.38 -3.87
C ASP A 337 -5.41 -23.80 -4.45
N GLY A 338 -4.19 -24.30 -4.65
CA GLY A 338 -3.94 -25.62 -5.19
C GLY A 338 -4.18 -25.77 -6.70
N TRP A 339 -4.69 -24.74 -7.40
CA TRP A 339 -4.87 -24.81 -8.84
C TRP A 339 -3.54 -24.71 -9.60
N PRO A 340 -3.42 -25.32 -10.80
CA PRO A 340 -2.18 -25.34 -11.58
C PRO A 340 -1.58 -23.96 -11.82
N ASN A 341 -2.40 -22.96 -12.15
CA ASN A 341 -1.95 -21.61 -12.41
C ASN A 341 -1.46 -20.90 -11.13
N GLN A 342 -2.07 -21.20 -9.98
CA GLN A 342 -1.66 -20.67 -8.68
C GLN A 342 -0.29 -21.25 -8.29
N GLN A 343 -0.13 -22.56 -8.41
CA GLN A 343 1.12 -23.22 -8.02
C GLN A 343 2.26 -22.94 -9.00
N PHE A 344 1.97 -22.92 -10.30
CA PHE A 344 2.99 -22.60 -11.28
C PHE A 344 3.57 -21.19 -11.10
N ALA A 345 2.78 -20.21 -10.69
CA ALA A 345 3.30 -18.87 -10.45
C ALA A 345 4.34 -18.82 -9.32
N LEU A 346 4.20 -19.66 -8.30
CA LEU A 346 5.16 -19.81 -7.19
C LEU A 346 6.37 -20.63 -7.63
N LEU A 347 6.12 -21.79 -8.22
CA LEU A 347 7.15 -22.71 -8.73
C LEU A 347 8.08 -21.99 -9.71
N PHE A 348 7.54 -21.15 -10.59
CA PHE A 348 8.27 -20.42 -11.60
C PHE A 348 9.34 -19.49 -11.01
N VAL A 349 9.04 -18.79 -9.94
CA VAL A 349 9.98 -17.91 -9.24
C VAL A 349 11.12 -18.73 -8.64
N ASP A 350 10.78 -19.79 -7.90
CA ASP A 350 11.76 -20.66 -7.23
C ASP A 350 12.64 -21.40 -8.25
N TRP A 351 12.02 -21.90 -9.34
CA TRP A 351 12.73 -22.55 -10.43
C TRP A 351 13.75 -21.62 -11.13
N LEU A 352 13.34 -20.40 -11.47
CA LEU A 352 14.24 -19.41 -12.09
C LEU A 352 15.34 -18.96 -11.14
N ALA A 353 15.04 -18.82 -9.85
CA ALA A 353 16.06 -18.48 -8.85
C ALA A 353 17.13 -19.57 -8.71
N ALA A 354 16.71 -20.85 -8.79
CA ALA A 354 17.60 -22.01 -8.67
C ALA A 354 18.32 -22.39 -9.97
N ASN A 355 17.84 -21.94 -11.15
CA ASN A 355 18.34 -22.37 -12.46
C ASN A 355 18.83 -21.19 -13.31
N PRO A 356 20.10 -20.78 -13.22
CA PRO A 356 20.67 -19.66 -13.96
C PRO A 356 20.47 -19.74 -15.48
N ASP A 357 20.67 -20.93 -16.07
CA ASP A 357 20.54 -21.14 -17.52
C ASP A 357 19.09 -20.88 -18.00
N ALA A 358 18.09 -21.33 -17.23
CA ALA A 358 16.68 -21.06 -17.51
C ALA A 358 16.37 -19.56 -17.42
N ARG A 359 16.97 -18.89 -16.44
CA ARG A 359 16.83 -17.43 -16.24
C ARG A 359 17.44 -16.66 -17.42
N GLU A 360 18.63 -17.01 -17.87
CA GLU A 360 19.27 -16.40 -19.05
C GLU A 360 18.43 -16.61 -20.32
N HIS A 361 17.94 -17.83 -20.53
CA HIS A 361 17.09 -18.14 -21.68
C HIS A 361 15.80 -17.31 -21.63
N TYR A 362 15.12 -17.25 -20.48
CA TYR A 362 13.91 -16.40 -20.33
C TYR A 362 14.21 -14.93 -20.58
N LEU A 363 15.35 -14.43 -20.13
CA LEU A 363 15.77 -13.05 -20.38
C LEU A 363 15.99 -12.79 -21.88
N ALA A 364 16.56 -13.74 -22.61
CA ALA A 364 16.71 -13.64 -24.07
C ALA A 364 15.34 -13.55 -24.77
N VAL A 365 14.38 -14.41 -24.39
CA VAL A 365 12.99 -14.37 -24.90
C VAL A 365 12.32 -13.01 -24.60
N LYS A 366 12.51 -12.46 -23.42
CA LYS A 366 11.97 -11.14 -23.05
C LYS A 366 12.56 -10.02 -23.90
N ARG A 367 13.87 -10.04 -24.16
CA ARG A 367 14.56 -9.05 -25.00
C ARG A 367 14.12 -9.14 -26.47
N GLU A 368 13.81 -10.33 -26.94
CA GLU A 368 13.26 -10.53 -28.29
C GLU A 368 11.83 -10.00 -28.38
N ALA A 369 10.98 -10.33 -27.39
CA ALA A 369 9.61 -9.82 -27.31
C ALA A 369 9.57 -8.27 -27.20
N GLU A 370 10.49 -7.66 -26.46
CA GLU A 370 10.62 -6.20 -26.38
C GLU A 370 10.95 -5.58 -27.75
N ARG A 371 11.88 -6.18 -28.50
CA ARG A 371 12.25 -5.72 -29.85
C ARG A 371 11.10 -5.87 -30.85
N ALA A 372 10.33 -6.96 -30.75
CA ALA A 372 9.19 -7.22 -31.63
C ALA A 372 8.01 -6.27 -31.35
N GLY A 373 7.79 -5.89 -30.10
CA GLY A 373 6.70 -4.98 -29.68
C GLY A 373 7.04 -3.49 -29.74
N ALA A 374 8.30 -3.13 -30.01
CA ALA A 374 8.79 -1.74 -29.93
C ALA A 374 8.08 -0.69 -30.81
N PRO A 375 7.52 -1.00 -32.02
CA PRO A 375 6.91 0.04 -32.86
C PRO A 375 5.61 0.62 -32.29
N ASP A 376 4.81 -0.15 -31.53
CA ASP A 376 3.43 0.20 -31.18
C ASP A 376 3.14 0.23 -29.68
N ASP A 377 4.14 -0.03 -28.80
CA ASP A 377 3.99 -0.02 -27.32
C ASP A 377 2.86 -0.96 -26.81
N HIS A 378 2.46 -1.98 -27.59
CA HIS A 378 1.37 -2.90 -27.25
C HIS A 378 1.83 -4.02 -26.30
N ILE A 379 1.37 -3.98 -25.06
CA ILE A 379 1.64 -5.03 -24.04
C ILE A 379 1.13 -6.39 -24.50
N ALA A 380 0.03 -6.45 -25.25
CA ALA A 380 -0.55 -7.70 -25.77
C ALA A 380 0.44 -8.46 -26.66
N ASP A 381 1.11 -7.79 -27.59
CA ASP A 381 2.08 -8.41 -28.50
C ASP A 381 3.32 -8.91 -27.76
N TYR A 382 3.78 -8.14 -26.77
CA TYR A 382 4.85 -8.56 -25.88
C TYR A 382 4.48 -9.82 -25.08
N VAL A 383 3.24 -9.95 -24.61
CA VAL A 383 2.76 -11.14 -23.89
C VAL A 383 2.66 -12.32 -24.83
N ALA A 384 2.03 -12.15 -26.01
CA ALA A 384 1.86 -13.20 -27.02
C ALA A 384 3.21 -13.76 -27.50
N ALA A 385 4.22 -12.92 -27.69
CA ALA A 385 5.55 -13.35 -28.14
C ALA A 385 6.27 -14.26 -27.13
N LYS A 386 5.95 -14.19 -25.84
CA LYS A 386 6.54 -15.03 -24.78
C LYS A 386 5.79 -16.34 -24.55
N GLU A 387 4.53 -16.41 -24.92
CA GLU A 387 3.65 -17.52 -24.55
C GLU A 387 4.16 -18.90 -25.02
N PRO A 388 4.73 -19.09 -26.24
CA PRO A 388 5.27 -20.37 -26.65
C PRO A 388 6.36 -20.91 -25.71
N TRP A 389 7.21 -20.01 -25.17
CA TRP A 389 8.25 -20.38 -24.23
C TRP A 389 7.68 -20.88 -22.89
N PHE A 390 6.56 -20.32 -22.42
CA PHE A 390 5.95 -20.70 -21.16
C PHE A 390 5.45 -22.15 -21.14
N SER A 391 5.08 -22.72 -22.27
CA SER A 391 4.66 -24.13 -22.36
C SER A 391 5.81 -25.09 -22.07
N ASP A 392 7.02 -24.79 -22.57
CA ASP A 392 8.22 -25.55 -22.27
C ASP A 392 8.73 -25.28 -20.84
N ALA A 393 8.71 -24.03 -20.40
CA ALA A 393 9.06 -23.63 -19.05
C ALA A 393 8.20 -24.31 -17.98
N TYR A 394 6.89 -24.47 -18.25
CA TYR A 394 5.96 -25.16 -17.36
C TYR A 394 6.41 -26.60 -17.09
N ARG A 395 6.73 -27.36 -18.15
CA ARG A 395 7.21 -28.75 -18.02
C ARG A 395 8.53 -28.83 -17.25
N HIS A 396 9.53 -28.03 -17.65
CA HIS A 396 10.84 -28.03 -17.00
C HIS A 396 10.78 -27.61 -15.53
N ALA A 397 9.95 -26.62 -15.19
CA ALA A 397 9.77 -26.19 -13.81
C ALA A 397 9.15 -27.29 -12.96
N TRP A 398 8.14 -28.00 -13.46
CA TRP A 398 7.53 -29.12 -12.75
C TRP A 398 8.46 -30.33 -12.64
N ASP A 399 9.24 -30.67 -13.68
CA ASP A 399 10.24 -31.73 -13.62
C ASP A 399 11.32 -31.43 -12.59
N TRP A 400 11.74 -30.16 -12.48
CA TRP A 400 12.61 -29.68 -11.41
C TRP A 400 11.92 -29.77 -10.04
N GLY A 401 10.68 -29.37 -9.95
CA GLY A 401 9.90 -29.43 -8.72
C GLY A 401 9.75 -30.84 -8.20
N ASP A 402 9.45 -31.80 -9.07
CA ASP A 402 9.34 -33.22 -8.71
C ASP A 402 10.70 -33.78 -8.27
N ALA A 403 11.78 -33.45 -9.00
CA ALA A 403 13.13 -33.90 -8.68
C ALA A 403 13.66 -33.36 -7.34
N THR A 404 13.23 -32.17 -6.94
CA THR A 404 13.66 -31.50 -5.69
C THR A 404 12.70 -31.68 -4.54
N GLY A 405 11.51 -32.25 -4.79
CA GLY A 405 10.43 -32.35 -3.81
C GLY A 405 9.82 -30.98 -3.45
N TRP A 406 9.83 -30.06 -4.41
CA TRP A 406 9.32 -28.71 -4.22
C TRP A 406 7.87 -28.70 -3.70
N ARG A 407 7.61 -27.81 -2.76
CA ARG A 407 6.27 -27.44 -2.30
C ARG A 407 6.20 -25.93 -2.14
N PRO A 408 5.01 -25.31 -2.34
CA PRO A 408 4.85 -23.90 -2.03
C PRO A 408 5.27 -23.64 -0.58
N THR A 409 6.26 -22.75 -0.39
CA THR A 409 6.65 -22.31 0.95
C THR A 409 5.50 -21.50 1.56
N GLY A 410 5.16 -21.79 2.83
CA GLY A 410 4.08 -21.10 3.56
C GLY A 410 4.44 -19.70 3.98
#